data_59f8d855b6d168c6608bd91b43b4e2e5
#
_entry.id   59f8d855b6d168c6608bd91b43b4e2e5
#
_cell.length_a   1.000
_cell.length_b   1.000
_cell.length_c   1.000
_cell.angle_alpha   90.00
_cell.angle_beta   90.00
_cell.angle_gamma   90.00
#
_symmetry.space_group_name_H-M   'P 1'
#
loop_
_entity.id
_entity.type
_entity.pdbx_description
1 polymer ?
#
loop_
_entity_poly.entity_id
_entity_poly.type
_entity_poly.pdbx_seq_one_letter_code
_entity_poly.pdbx_strand_id
1 'polypeptide(L)'
;ALGNGAMSNSISDIENSKCLLVFGYNCADSHPIVARRVIKARDNGAKIIVCDPRRIETARIADRHLQLNNGSNMALVNAFGYVLLEEELYNKTYVERYTEGLDAYREAVKDYAPEAVEGI
;
A
#
# COMPACT_ATOMS: atom_id res chain seq x y z
N ALA A 1 15.67 -8.40 -0.20
CA ALA A 1 14.90 -8.89 -1.36
C ALA A 1 15.18 -8.09 -2.62
N LEU A 2 15.40 -6.77 -2.49
CA LEU A 2 15.67 -5.89 -3.65
C LEU A 2 17.16 -5.63 -3.88
N GLY A 3 18.04 -6.30 -3.14
CA GLY A 3 19.49 -6.10 -3.22
C GLY A 3 20.00 -4.80 -2.62
N ASN A 4 19.14 -4.05 -1.94
CA ASN A 4 19.47 -2.76 -1.31
C ASN A 4 18.88 -2.70 0.09
N GLY A 5 19.62 -2.16 1.04
CA GLY A 5 19.16 -2.01 2.43
C GLY A 5 18.48 -0.68 2.74
N ALA A 6 18.33 0.19 1.74
CA ALA A 6 17.64 1.47 1.87
C ALA A 6 16.43 1.53 0.95
N MET A 7 15.62 2.57 1.07
CA MET A 7 14.48 2.73 0.14
C MET A 7 14.98 2.93 -1.30
N SER A 8 14.26 2.33 -2.23
CA SER A 8 14.62 2.31 -3.65
C SER A 8 14.27 3.60 -4.39
N ASN A 9 13.35 4.41 -3.84
CA ASN A 9 12.90 5.67 -4.43
C ASN A 9 13.32 6.86 -3.57
N SER A 10 13.42 8.04 -4.17
CA SER A 10 13.66 9.25 -3.42
C SER A 10 12.39 9.73 -2.68
N ILE A 11 12.55 10.49 -1.61
CA ILE A 11 11.41 11.06 -0.87
C ILE A 11 10.57 11.97 -1.78
N SER A 12 11.21 12.68 -2.71
CA SER A 12 10.51 13.56 -3.66
C SER A 12 9.60 12.80 -4.62
N ASP A 13 9.84 11.52 -4.87
CA ASP A 13 8.98 10.70 -5.76
C ASP A 13 7.58 10.48 -5.19
N ILE A 14 7.39 10.68 -3.89
CA ILE A 14 6.08 10.61 -3.25
C ILE A 14 5.10 11.57 -3.91
N GLU A 15 5.54 12.76 -4.28
CA GLU A 15 4.70 13.77 -4.92
C GLU A 15 4.17 13.35 -6.29
N ASN A 16 4.86 12.46 -6.95
CA ASN A 16 4.52 11.97 -8.29
C ASN A 16 3.61 10.74 -8.27
N SER A 17 3.29 10.21 -7.10
CA SER A 17 2.43 9.05 -6.95
C SER A 17 0.98 9.41 -7.21
N LYS A 18 0.24 8.50 -7.84
CA LYS A 18 -1.20 8.62 -8.06
C LYS A 18 -2.02 8.02 -6.93
N CYS A 19 -1.45 7.05 -6.23
CA CYS A 19 -2.06 6.40 -5.08
C CYS A 19 -0.97 6.05 -4.07
N LEU A 20 -1.20 6.38 -2.81
CA LEU A 20 -0.32 6.07 -1.69
C LEU A 20 -1.01 5.11 -0.75
N LEU A 21 -0.38 3.99 -0.46
CA LEU A 21 -0.83 3.00 0.50
C LEU A 21 0.12 3.05 1.72
N VAL A 22 -0.41 3.44 2.87
CA VAL A 22 0.37 3.66 4.08
C VAL A 22 -0.02 2.64 5.14
N PHE A 23 0.94 1.83 5.57
CA PHE A 23 0.77 0.79 6.59
C PHE A 23 1.53 1.14 7.86
N GLY A 24 0.82 1.26 8.98
CA GLY A 24 1.43 1.40 10.30
C GLY A 24 2.41 2.55 10.44
N TYR A 25 2.24 3.62 9.67
CA TYR A 25 3.21 4.71 9.58
C TYR A 25 2.52 6.06 9.77
N ASN A 26 2.81 6.69 10.90
CA ASN A 26 2.32 8.03 11.19
C ASN A 26 3.36 9.08 10.81
N CYS A 27 3.45 9.39 9.53
CA CYS A 27 4.44 10.35 9.03
C CYS A 27 4.19 11.77 9.53
N ALA A 28 2.97 12.12 9.91
CA ALA A 28 2.66 13.45 10.43
C ALA A 28 3.38 13.72 11.75
N ASP A 29 3.49 12.71 12.62
CA ASP A 29 4.18 12.85 13.91
C ASP A 29 5.67 12.53 13.82
N SER A 30 6.02 11.44 13.12
CA SER A 30 7.39 10.91 13.13
C SER A 30 8.30 11.54 12.07
N HIS A 31 7.75 11.91 10.93
CA HIS A 31 8.53 12.44 9.78
C HIS A 31 7.78 13.58 9.08
N PRO A 32 7.74 14.77 9.67
CA PRO A 32 6.93 15.88 9.13
C PRO A 32 7.30 16.30 7.71
N ILE A 33 8.58 16.16 7.33
CA ILE A 33 9.03 16.48 5.96
C ILE A 33 8.44 15.50 4.95
N VAL A 34 8.38 14.20 5.29
CA VAL A 34 7.71 13.19 4.46
C VAL A 34 6.21 13.48 4.41
N ALA A 35 5.60 13.86 5.53
CA ALA A 35 4.17 14.23 5.59
C ALA A 35 3.84 15.38 4.63
N ARG A 36 4.71 16.37 4.50
CA ARG A 36 4.52 17.47 3.53
C ARG A 36 4.48 16.97 2.09
N ARG A 37 5.31 15.97 1.75
CA ARG A 37 5.30 15.35 0.42
C ARG A 37 4.01 14.57 0.18
N VAL A 38 3.52 13.87 1.19
CA VAL A 38 2.24 13.15 1.13
C VAL A 38 1.07 14.12 0.90
N ILE A 39 1.03 15.24 1.64
CA ILE A 39 0.00 16.26 1.47
C ILE A 39 0.07 16.87 0.07
N LYS A 40 1.26 17.13 -0.43
CA LYS A 40 1.45 17.66 -1.78
C LYS A 40 0.98 16.70 -2.85
N ALA A 41 1.26 15.40 -2.69
CA ALA A 41 0.72 14.37 -3.57
C ALA A 41 -0.81 14.38 -3.57
N ARG A 42 -1.44 14.48 -2.39
CA ARG A 42 -2.90 14.59 -2.26
C ARG A 42 -3.45 15.81 -2.99
N ASP A 43 -2.82 16.97 -2.83
CA ASP A 43 -3.22 18.21 -3.48
C ASP A 43 -3.08 18.12 -5.01
N ASN A 44 -2.16 17.28 -5.49
CA ASN A 44 -2.00 16.97 -6.91
C ASN A 44 -2.97 15.89 -7.42
N GLY A 45 -3.91 15.45 -6.60
CA GLY A 45 -4.95 14.48 -6.98
C GLY A 45 -4.67 13.03 -6.62
N ALA A 46 -3.60 12.74 -5.88
CA ALA A 46 -3.31 11.38 -5.43
C ALA A 46 -4.35 10.90 -4.41
N LYS A 47 -4.70 9.62 -4.47
CA LYS A 47 -5.52 8.97 -3.45
C LYS A 47 -4.63 8.42 -2.34
N ILE A 48 -5.04 8.59 -1.10
CA ILE A 48 -4.29 8.13 0.07
C ILE A 48 -5.15 7.14 0.85
N ILE A 49 -4.62 5.93 1.03
CA ILE A 49 -5.24 4.87 1.82
C ILE A 49 -4.33 4.59 3.00
N VAL A 50 -4.84 4.77 4.20
CA VAL A 50 -4.11 4.50 5.44
C VAL A 50 -4.65 3.22 6.08
N CYS A 51 -3.75 2.29 6.36
CA CYS A 51 -4.05 1.02 7.04
C CYS A 51 -3.38 1.04 8.41
N ASP A 52 -4.15 1.28 9.45
CA ASP A 52 -3.65 1.34 10.84
C ASP A 52 -4.77 0.99 11.80
N PRO A 53 -4.51 0.19 12.84
CA PRO A 53 -5.50 -0.07 13.88
C PRO A 53 -6.00 1.18 14.59
N ARG A 54 -5.18 2.22 14.65
CA ARG A 54 -5.48 3.48 15.30
C ARG A 54 -5.83 4.58 14.29
N ARG A 55 -6.67 5.49 14.70
CA ARG A 55 -6.96 6.69 13.92
C ARG A 55 -5.87 7.73 14.14
N ILE A 56 -4.76 7.56 13.45
CA ILE A 56 -3.57 8.43 13.53
C ILE A 56 -3.78 9.74 12.76
N GLU A 57 -2.89 10.73 13.00
CA GLU A 57 -2.97 12.02 12.29
C GLU A 57 -2.92 11.87 10.76
N THR A 58 -2.10 10.96 10.26
CA THR A 58 -2.03 10.68 8.82
C THR A 58 -3.38 10.22 8.26
N ALA A 59 -4.21 9.55 9.06
CA ALA A 59 -5.54 9.12 8.65
C ALA A 59 -6.50 10.30 8.37
N ARG A 60 -6.24 11.47 8.95
CA ARG A 60 -7.09 12.65 8.74
C ARG A 60 -6.99 13.20 7.33
N ILE A 61 -5.86 13.02 6.66
CA ILE A 61 -5.64 13.44 5.28
C ILE A 61 -5.92 12.33 4.28
N ALA A 62 -6.25 11.14 4.73
CA ALA A 62 -6.50 9.98 3.87
C ALA A 62 -7.89 10.04 3.24
N ASP A 63 -7.99 9.58 1.99
CA ASP A 63 -9.28 9.34 1.33
C ASP A 63 -9.99 8.14 1.95
N ARG A 64 -9.24 7.15 2.41
CA ARG A 64 -9.73 5.94 3.08
C ARG A 64 -8.83 5.58 4.27
N HIS A 65 -9.45 5.27 5.37
CA HIS A 65 -8.78 4.68 6.53
C HIS A 65 -9.32 3.27 6.75
N LEU A 66 -8.46 2.28 6.56
CA LEU A 66 -8.77 0.88 6.84
C LEU A 66 -8.28 0.56 8.25
N GLN A 67 -9.20 0.50 9.18
CA GLN A 67 -8.91 0.19 10.57
C GLN A 67 -8.91 -1.32 10.75
N LEU A 68 -7.73 -1.90 10.90
CA LEU A 68 -7.54 -3.35 10.97
C LEU A 68 -7.19 -3.80 12.39
N ASN A 69 -7.42 -5.07 12.66
CA ASN A 69 -7.00 -5.68 13.90
C ASN A 69 -5.49 -5.86 13.96
N ASN A 70 -4.92 -5.82 15.15
CA ASN A 70 -3.48 -6.05 15.33
C ASN A 70 -3.10 -7.44 14.79
N GLY A 71 -2.00 -7.49 14.06
CA GLY A 71 -1.48 -8.73 13.48
C GLY A 71 -2.09 -9.12 12.13
N SER A 72 -3.03 -8.35 11.59
CA SER A 72 -3.71 -8.67 10.32
C SER A 72 -3.09 -8.00 9.08
N ASN A 73 -1.95 -7.31 9.21
CA ASN A 73 -1.32 -6.60 8.10
C ASN A 73 -1.04 -7.50 6.89
N MET A 74 -0.50 -8.70 7.13
CA MET A 74 -0.15 -9.63 6.06
C MET A 74 -1.42 -10.11 5.32
N ALA A 75 -2.48 -10.39 6.04
CA ALA A 75 -3.76 -10.79 5.45
C ALA A 75 -4.32 -9.69 4.55
N LEU A 76 -4.26 -8.43 5.00
CA LEU A 76 -4.73 -7.28 4.23
C LEU A 76 -3.88 -7.06 2.96
N VAL A 77 -2.54 -7.12 3.08
CA VAL A 77 -1.64 -7.00 1.91
C VAL A 77 -1.92 -8.10 0.89
N ASN A 78 -2.12 -9.33 1.34
CA ASN A 78 -2.44 -10.44 0.45
C ASN A 78 -3.82 -10.28 -0.21
N ALA A 79 -4.78 -9.70 0.50
CA ALA A 79 -6.09 -9.37 -0.08
C ALA A 79 -5.97 -8.31 -1.19
N PHE A 80 -5.15 -7.30 -1.02
CA PHE A 80 -4.86 -6.35 -2.10
C PHE A 80 -4.25 -7.05 -3.31
N GLY A 81 -3.27 -7.92 -3.09
CA GLY A 81 -2.67 -8.71 -4.15
C GLY A 81 -3.68 -9.61 -4.87
N TYR A 82 -4.54 -10.25 -4.12
CA TYR A 82 -5.62 -11.07 -4.67
C TYR A 82 -6.51 -10.26 -5.61
N VAL A 83 -7.03 -9.11 -5.16
CA VAL A 83 -7.92 -8.26 -5.95
C VAL A 83 -7.22 -7.74 -7.20
N LEU A 84 -5.97 -7.29 -7.09
CA LEU A 84 -5.20 -6.81 -8.23
C LEU A 84 -5.02 -7.88 -9.30
N LEU A 85 -4.81 -9.13 -8.91
CA LEU A 85 -4.63 -10.24 -9.84
C LEU A 85 -5.96 -10.71 -10.45
N GLU A 86 -7.01 -10.87 -9.63
CA GLU A 86 -8.31 -11.35 -10.10
C GLU A 86 -9.00 -10.36 -11.06
N GLU A 87 -8.89 -9.06 -10.79
CA GLU A 87 -9.47 -8.01 -11.62
C GLU A 87 -8.49 -7.46 -12.65
N GLU A 88 -7.30 -8.04 -12.76
CA GLU A 88 -6.25 -7.66 -13.71
C GLU A 88 -5.91 -6.16 -13.67
N LEU A 89 -5.84 -5.58 -12.45
CA LEU A 89 -5.60 -4.15 -12.24
C LEU A 89 -4.12 -3.76 -12.23
N TYR A 90 -3.21 -4.71 -12.45
CA TYR A 90 -1.78 -4.48 -12.44
C TYR A 90 -1.26 -4.13 -13.84
N ASN A 91 -0.08 -3.51 -13.90
CA ASN A 91 0.60 -3.20 -15.16
C ASN A 91 1.26 -4.46 -15.72
N LYS A 92 0.60 -5.13 -16.65
CA LYS A 92 1.05 -6.41 -17.24
C LYS A 92 2.42 -6.28 -17.91
N THR A 93 2.67 -5.21 -18.62
CA THR A 93 3.95 -4.98 -19.32
C THR A 93 5.09 -4.84 -18.32
N TYR A 94 4.89 -4.08 -17.25
CA TYR A 94 5.89 -3.93 -16.20
C TYR A 94 6.18 -5.26 -15.51
N VAL A 95 5.13 -5.99 -15.16
CA VAL A 95 5.25 -7.29 -14.46
C VAL A 95 6.03 -8.29 -15.31
N GLU A 96 5.74 -8.38 -16.61
CA GLU A 96 6.47 -9.28 -17.51
C GLU A 96 7.96 -8.94 -17.63
N ARG A 97 8.29 -7.65 -17.65
CA ARG A 97 9.67 -7.19 -17.88
C ARG A 97 10.54 -7.21 -16.64
N TYR A 98 9.98 -6.89 -15.47
CA TYR A 98 10.77 -6.55 -14.28
C TYR A 98 10.48 -7.42 -13.08
N THR A 99 9.61 -8.39 -13.17
CA THR A 99 9.28 -9.28 -12.07
C THR A 99 9.34 -10.75 -12.47
N GLU A 100 9.47 -11.62 -11.46
CA GLU A 100 9.39 -13.06 -11.60
C GLU A 100 8.54 -13.66 -10.50
N GLY A 101 8.05 -14.87 -10.69
CA GLY A 101 7.29 -15.59 -9.65
C GLY A 101 5.82 -15.19 -9.55
N LEU A 102 5.24 -14.58 -10.58
CA LEU A 102 3.82 -14.17 -10.58
C LEU A 102 2.88 -15.34 -10.32
N ASP A 103 3.10 -16.48 -10.95
CA ASP A 103 2.24 -17.67 -10.78
C ASP A 103 2.31 -18.24 -9.36
N ALA A 104 3.51 -18.27 -8.78
CA ALA A 104 3.70 -18.68 -7.39
C ALA A 104 3.01 -17.72 -6.42
N TYR A 105 3.11 -16.41 -6.68
CA TYR A 105 2.43 -15.40 -5.88
C TYR A 105 0.91 -15.51 -5.98
N ARG A 106 0.38 -15.72 -7.18
CA ARG A 106 -1.06 -15.95 -7.41
C ARG A 106 -1.58 -17.13 -6.61
N GLU A 107 -0.84 -18.23 -6.59
CA GLU A 107 -1.18 -19.41 -5.80
C GLU A 107 -1.13 -19.11 -4.29
N ALA A 108 -0.14 -18.33 -3.86
CA ALA A 108 0.03 -17.97 -2.45
C ALA A 108 -1.11 -17.10 -1.91
N VAL A 109 -1.72 -16.24 -2.72
CA VAL A 109 -2.77 -15.30 -2.29
C VAL A 109 -4.19 -15.78 -2.58
N LYS A 110 -4.37 -16.94 -3.19
CA LYS A 110 -5.69 -17.43 -3.61
C LYS A 110 -6.72 -17.56 -2.47
N ASP A 111 -6.26 -17.79 -1.25
CA ASP A 111 -7.12 -17.96 -0.07
C ASP A 111 -7.41 -16.63 0.65
N TYR A 112 -6.93 -15.52 0.13
CA TYR A 112 -7.06 -14.18 0.74
C TYR A 112 -8.09 -13.31 0.02
N ALA A 113 -9.19 -13.90 -0.44
CA ALA A 113 -10.31 -13.13 -0.97
C ALA A 113 -10.81 -12.11 0.07
N PRO A 114 -11.34 -10.95 -0.35
CA PRO A 114 -11.82 -9.92 0.59
C PRO A 114 -12.80 -10.45 1.63
N GLU A 115 -13.69 -11.36 1.24
CA GLU A 115 -14.67 -11.98 2.13
C GLU A 115 -14.01 -12.82 3.24
N ALA A 116 -12.91 -13.53 2.92
CA ALA A 116 -12.16 -14.32 3.89
C ALA A 116 -11.36 -13.43 4.84
N VAL A 117 -10.81 -12.32 4.34
CA VAL A 117 -9.99 -11.38 5.12
C VAL A 117 -10.83 -10.49 6.02
N GLU A 118 -12.04 -10.18 5.63
CA GLU A 118 -12.97 -9.37 6.42
C GLU A 118 -13.22 -9.95 7.82
N GLY A 119 -13.14 -11.27 7.97
CA GLY A 119 -13.31 -11.98 9.23
C GLY A 119 -12.04 -11.99 10.12
N ILE A 120 -10.94 -11.50 9.66
CA ILE A 120 -9.67 -11.46 10.39
C ILE A 120 -9.50 -10.10 11.06
#